data_580452fe7605c5e5751c957018fa14f9
#
_entry.id   580452fe7605c5e5751c957018fa14f9
#
_cell.length_a   1.000
_cell.length_b   1.000
_cell.length_c   1.000
_cell.angle_alpha   90.00
_cell.angle_beta   90.00
_cell.angle_gamma   90.00
#
_symmetry.space_group_name_H-M   'P 1'
#
loop_
_entity.id
_entity.type
_entity.pdbx_description
1 polymer ?
#
loop_
_entity_poly.entity_id
_entity_poly.type
_entity_poly.pdbx_seq_one_letter_code
_entity_poly.pdbx_strand_id
1 'polypeptide(L)'
;MINIASFKVLKGYEHWKTVFMDEAFVKRREEAGVKVLAKGFDAQNERVYVIQELDSMEVIQNAMAKNQEKIMEAGVDMSTMQMIPLQD
;
A
#
# COMPACT_ATOMS: atom_id res chain seq x y z
N MET A 1 7.48 -11.56 -7.28
CA MET A 1 6.94 -12.06 -6.01
C MET A 1 5.65 -11.34 -5.67
N ILE A 2 4.80 -11.95 -4.90
CA ILE A 2 3.58 -11.34 -4.38
C ILE A 2 3.85 -10.86 -2.96
N ASN A 3 3.36 -9.67 -2.65
CA ASN A 3 3.44 -9.09 -1.31
C ASN A 3 2.03 -8.72 -0.86
N ILE A 4 1.69 -9.04 0.38
CA ILE A 4 0.44 -8.62 0.98
C ILE A 4 0.77 -7.57 2.04
N ALA A 5 0.34 -6.34 1.81
CA ALA A 5 0.48 -5.26 2.77
C ALA A 5 -0.83 -5.07 3.52
N SER A 6 -0.78 -4.91 4.83
CA SER A 6 -1.96 -4.69 5.66
C SER A 6 -1.66 -3.64 6.70
N PHE A 7 -2.62 -2.75 6.95
CA PHE A 7 -2.43 -1.63 7.88
C PHE A 7 -3.77 -1.03 8.27
N LYS A 8 -3.77 -0.25 9.33
CA LYS A 8 -4.92 0.55 9.73
C LYS A 8 -4.80 1.97 9.17
N VAL A 9 -5.95 2.61 8.96
CA VAL A 9 -6.00 3.98 8.42
C VAL A 9 -6.65 4.91 9.42
N LEU A 10 -6.00 6.06 9.66
CA LEU A 10 -6.42 7.04 10.67
C LEU A 10 -7.53 7.96 10.19
N LYS A 11 -7.70 8.08 8.87
CA LYS A 11 -8.66 8.99 8.24
C LYS A 11 -9.79 8.25 7.52
N GLY A 12 -9.91 6.95 7.73
CA GLY A 12 -10.92 6.10 7.11
C GLY A 12 -10.50 5.54 5.76
N TYR A 13 -11.17 4.46 5.36
CA TYR A 13 -10.85 3.73 4.13
C TYR A 13 -11.10 4.56 2.86
N GLU A 14 -12.22 5.29 2.81
CA GLU A 14 -12.55 6.08 1.62
C GLU A 14 -11.52 7.19 1.37
N HIS A 15 -11.06 7.84 2.42
CA HIS A 15 -10.01 8.85 2.29
C HIS A 15 -8.71 8.21 1.79
N TRP A 16 -8.31 7.08 2.40
CA TRP A 16 -7.12 6.34 1.98
C TRP A 16 -7.21 5.96 0.50
N LYS A 17 -8.35 5.40 0.10
CA LYS A 17 -8.57 4.95 -1.27
C LYS A 17 -8.45 6.10 -2.27
N THR A 18 -8.99 7.26 -1.93
CA THR A 18 -8.90 8.46 -2.79
C THR A 18 -7.44 8.84 -3.04
N VAL A 19 -6.62 8.88 -2.00
CA VAL A 19 -5.20 9.21 -2.13
C VAL A 19 -4.45 8.09 -2.86
N PHE A 20 -4.71 6.83 -2.50
CA PHE A 20 -4.07 5.67 -3.09
C PHE A 20 -4.33 5.56 -4.60
N MET A 21 -5.52 5.94 -5.03
CA MET A 21 -5.94 5.88 -6.43
C MET A 21 -5.71 7.20 -7.17
N ASP A 22 -5.11 8.19 -6.52
CA ASP A 22 -4.72 9.43 -7.18
C ASP A 22 -3.84 9.11 -8.39
N GLU A 23 -4.13 9.71 -9.53
CA GLU A 23 -3.48 9.39 -10.80
C GLU A 23 -1.95 9.52 -10.73
N ALA A 24 -1.46 10.57 -10.10
CA ALA A 24 -0.03 10.78 -9.95
C ALA A 24 0.61 9.69 -9.08
N PHE A 25 -0.07 9.26 -8.03
CA PHE A 25 0.43 8.22 -7.14
C PHE A 25 0.41 6.85 -7.82
N VAL A 26 -0.65 6.55 -8.57
CA VAL A 26 -0.72 5.33 -9.39
C VAL A 26 0.46 5.26 -10.35
N LYS A 27 0.74 6.37 -11.04
CA LYS A 27 1.85 6.44 -12.00
C LYS A 27 3.20 6.21 -11.31
N ARG A 28 3.40 6.79 -10.12
CA ARG A 28 4.64 6.58 -9.35
C ARG A 28 4.84 5.12 -8.98
N ARG A 29 3.77 4.43 -8.59
CA ARG A 29 3.86 2.99 -8.27
C ARG A 29 4.24 2.18 -9.49
N GLU A 30 3.62 2.45 -10.63
CA GLU A 30 3.92 1.75 -11.87
C GLU A 30 5.37 1.96 -12.27
N GLU A 31 5.86 3.19 -12.20
CA GLU A 31 7.25 3.53 -12.52
C GLU A 31 8.23 2.86 -11.55
N ALA A 32 7.83 2.66 -10.31
CA ALA A 32 8.64 1.99 -9.31
C ALA A 32 8.64 0.45 -9.45
N GLY A 33 7.80 -0.08 -10.34
CA GLY A 33 7.70 -1.53 -10.55
C GLY A 33 6.76 -2.23 -9.58
N VAL A 34 5.81 -1.50 -9.00
CA VAL A 34 4.80 -2.06 -8.10
C VAL A 34 3.48 -2.18 -8.86
N LYS A 35 2.98 -3.42 -8.98
CA LYS A 35 1.70 -3.69 -9.63
C LYS A 35 0.69 -4.13 -8.58
N VAL A 36 -0.35 -3.33 -8.40
CA VAL A 36 -1.45 -3.67 -7.48
C VAL A 36 -2.38 -4.65 -8.15
N LEU A 37 -2.57 -5.81 -7.55
CA LEU A 37 -3.44 -6.87 -8.06
C LEU A 37 -4.83 -6.78 -7.47
N ALA A 38 -4.94 -6.39 -6.19
CA ALA A 38 -6.21 -6.27 -5.50
C ALA A 38 -6.05 -5.40 -4.26
N LYS A 39 -7.15 -4.83 -3.79
CA LYS A 39 -7.20 -4.10 -2.52
C LYS A 39 -8.60 -4.19 -1.93
N GLY A 40 -8.70 -4.04 -0.64
CA GLY A 40 -9.98 -4.04 0.04
C GLY A 40 -9.85 -3.69 1.51
N PHE A 41 -11.00 -3.54 2.14
CA PHE A 41 -11.11 -3.20 3.55
C PHE A 41 -11.81 -4.32 4.32
N ASP A 42 -11.13 -4.82 5.34
CA ASP A 42 -11.71 -5.76 6.29
C ASP A 42 -12.39 -4.95 7.40
N ALA A 43 -13.71 -4.80 7.30
CA ALA A 43 -14.47 -3.98 8.25
C ALA A 43 -14.46 -4.55 9.65
N GLN A 44 -14.38 -5.87 9.80
CA GLN A 44 -14.38 -6.53 11.11
C GLN A 44 -13.12 -6.20 11.91
N ASN A 45 -11.96 -6.21 11.27
CA ASN A 45 -10.68 -5.94 11.90
C ASN A 45 -10.18 -4.50 11.64
N GLU A 46 -10.94 -3.74 10.87
CA GLU A 46 -10.61 -2.35 10.50
C GLU A 46 -9.23 -2.23 9.86
N ARG A 47 -8.94 -3.16 8.94
CA ARG A 47 -7.65 -3.18 8.24
C ARG A 47 -7.82 -3.10 6.74
N VAL A 48 -6.91 -2.38 6.11
CA VAL A 48 -6.79 -2.34 4.66
C VAL A 48 -5.83 -3.45 4.23
N TYR A 49 -6.14 -4.11 3.12
CA TYR A 49 -5.26 -5.09 2.49
C TYR A 49 -4.96 -4.67 1.07
N VAL A 50 -3.68 -4.71 0.70
CA VAL A 50 -3.23 -4.46 -0.66
C VAL A 50 -2.39 -5.66 -1.09
N ILE A 51 -2.80 -6.30 -2.18
CA ILE A 51 -2.07 -7.42 -2.76
C ILE A 51 -1.35 -6.88 -4.00
N GLN A 52 -0.05 -7.01 -4.02
CA GLN A 52 0.76 -6.40 -5.07
C GLN A 52 1.87 -7.35 -5.54
N GLU A 53 2.26 -7.17 -6.80
CA GLU A 53 3.34 -7.92 -7.44
C GLU A 53 4.52 -6.99 -7.65
N LEU A 54 5.71 -7.47 -7.32
CA LEU A 54 6.95 -6.71 -7.43
C LEU A 54 8.13 -7.68 -7.54
N ASP A 55 9.28 -7.18 -8.01
CA ASP A 55 10.46 -8.02 -8.22
C ASP A 55 11.11 -8.44 -6.90
N SER A 56 11.10 -7.56 -5.90
CA SER A 56 11.71 -7.84 -4.60
C SER A 56 11.14 -6.91 -3.54
N MET A 57 11.35 -7.26 -2.27
CA MET A 57 10.94 -6.40 -1.15
C MET A 57 11.65 -5.05 -1.15
N GLU A 58 12.85 -4.99 -1.74
CA GLU A 58 13.59 -3.73 -1.87
C GLU A 58 12.81 -2.72 -2.71
N VAL A 59 12.11 -3.17 -3.74
CA VAL A 59 11.28 -2.30 -4.59
C VAL A 59 10.22 -1.58 -3.75
N ILE A 60 9.49 -2.30 -2.90
CA ILE A 60 8.44 -1.68 -2.09
C ILE A 60 9.03 -0.79 -1.00
N GLN A 61 10.14 -1.17 -0.40
CA GLN A 61 10.83 -0.36 0.61
C GLN A 61 11.27 0.98 0.03
N ASN A 62 11.86 0.95 -1.18
CA ASN A 62 12.28 2.17 -1.87
C ASN A 62 11.08 3.04 -2.26
N ALA A 63 10.01 2.43 -2.75
CA ALA A 63 8.79 3.15 -3.12
C ALA A 63 8.18 3.85 -1.91
N MET A 64 8.12 3.17 -0.77
CA MET A 64 7.59 3.75 0.47
C MET A 64 8.45 4.89 0.97
N ALA A 65 9.78 4.75 0.91
CA ALA A 65 10.69 5.80 1.33
C ALA A 65 10.53 7.07 0.49
N LYS A 66 10.30 6.92 -0.81
CA LYS A 66 10.12 8.05 -1.73
C LYS A 66 8.75 8.71 -1.61
N ASN A 67 7.75 8.00 -1.07
CA ASN A 67 6.36 8.47 -1.04
C ASN A 67 5.84 8.68 0.40
N GLN A 68 6.70 8.92 1.35
CA GLN A 68 6.32 9.07 2.76
C GLN A 68 5.23 10.13 2.96
N GLU A 69 5.34 11.27 2.30
CA GLU A 69 4.35 12.35 2.42
C GLU A 69 2.97 11.91 1.95
N LYS A 70 2.89 11.19 0.84
CA LYS A 70 1.63 10.67 0.30
C LYS A 70 1.04 9.61 1.22
N ILE A 71 1.87 8.75 1.79
CA ILE A 71 1.44 7.72 2.71
C ILE A 71 0.84 8.36 3.97
N MET A 72 1.48 9.40 4.50
CA MET A 72 0.95 10.15 5.65
C MET A 72 -0.34 10.88 5.30
N GLU A 73 -0.40 11.50 4.12
CA GLU A 73 -1.60 12.17 3.62
C GLU A 73 -2.78 11.21 3.51
N ALA A 74 -2.52 9.97 3.10
CA ALA A 74 -3.52 8.92 3.01
C ALA A 74 -4.00 8.43 4.39
N GLY A 75 -3.31 8.79 5.44
CA GLY A 75 -3.69 8.42 6.81
C GLY A 75 -3.26 7.03 7.22
N VAL A 76 -2.23 6.47 6.60
CA VAL A 76 -1.73 5.15 6.96
C VAL A 76 -1.07 5.21 8.34
N ASP A 77 -1.51 4.33 9.23
CA ASP A 77 -0.88 4.16 10.53
C ASP A 77 0.29 3.17 10.37
N MET A 78 1.49 3.69 10.23
CA MET A 78 2.68 2.88 9.98
C MET A 78 3.00 1.92 11.13
N SER A 79 2.56 2.23 12.34
CA SER A 79 2.78 1.34 13.48
C SER A 79 2.01 0.02 13.35
N THR A 80 0.99 -0.02 12.50
CA THR A 80 0.16 -1.20 12.26
C THR A 80 0.53 -1.95 10.99
N MET A 81 1.52 -1.45 10.25
CA MET A 81 1.91 -2.03 8.96
C MET A 81 2.43 -3.45 9.11
N GLN A 82 1.88 -4.34 8.32
CA GLN A 82 2.34 -5.72 8.19
C GLN A 82 2.55 -6.01 6.72
N MET A 83 3.66 -6.64 6.41
CA MET A 83 3.98 -7.05 5.04
C MET A 83 4.32 -8.53 5.03
N ILE A 84 3.62 -9.26 4.17
CA ILE A 84 3.81 -10.71 4.03
C ILE A 84 4.29 -10.98 2.61
N PRO A 85 5.58 -11.27 2.43
CA PRO A 85 6.07 -11.68 1.11
C PRO A 85 5.73 -13.15 0.87
N LEU A 86 5.18 -13.43 -0.30
CA LEU A 86 4.85 -14.80 -0.71
C LEU A 86 5.83 -15.24 -1.79
N GLN A 87 6.42 -16.40 -1.59
CA GLN A 87 7.36 -16.99 -2.54
C GLN A 87 6.84 -18.35 -3.01
N ASP A 88 7.08 -18.65 -4.26
CA ASP A 88 6.73 -19.96 -4.83
C ASP A 88 7.71 -21.05 -4.37
#